data_f232c6e5f64e59482f8beec84feedd01
#
_entry.id   f232c6e5f64e59482f8beec84feedd01
#
_cell.length_a   1.000
_cell.length_b   1.000
_cell.length_c   1.000
_cell.angle_alpha   90.00
_cell.angle_beta   90.00
_cell.angle_gamma   90.00
#
_symmetry.space_group_name_H-M   'P 1'
#
loop_
_entity.id
_entity.type
_entity.pdbx_description
1 polymer ?
#
loop_
_entity_poly.entity_id
_entity_poly.type
_entity_poly.pdbx_seq_one_letter_code
_entity_poly.pdbx_strand_id
1 'polypeptide(L)' 'MAIRILLSAKLGELRMTQADLARKTGIRPNTINEMYHELCDRVNLEYLDKICTALNCDLTDILVRIPDE' A
#
# COMPACT_ATOMS: atom_id res chain seq x y z
N MET A 1 10.71 13.80 -10.08
CA MET A 1 10.83 12.42 -9.57
C MET A 1 9.89 12.23 -8.40
N ALA A 2 9.17 11.14 -8.38
CA ALA A 2 8.23 10.87 -7.32
C ALA A 2 8.12 9.37 -7.06
N ILE A 3 7.89 9.04 -5.82
CA ILE A 3 7.52 7.67 -5.44
C ILE A 3 6.02 7.66 -5.25
N ARG A 4 5.34 6.72 -5.91
CA ARG A 4 3.89 6.59 -5.83
C ARG A 4 3.55 5.30 -5.12
N ILE A 5 2.53 5.39 -4.28
CA ILE A 5 1.98 4.23 -3.58
C ILE A 5 0.71 3.84 -4.32
N LEU A 6 0.71 2.66 -4.93
CA LEU A 6 -0.40 2.20 -5.78
C LEU A 6 -1.37 1.30 -5.01
N LEU A 7 -1.43 1.46 -3.69
CA LEU A 7 -2.26 0.62 -2.85
C LEU A 7 -3.74 0.69 -3.22
N SER A 8 -4.24 1.90 -3.50
CA SER A 8 -5.65 2.08 -3.87
C SER A 8 -6.00 1.32 -5.15
N ALA A 9 -5.12 1.37 -6.14
CA ALA A 9 -5.33 0.64 -7.39
C ALA A 9 -5.32 -0.87 -7.15
N LYS A 10 -4.41 -1.36 -6.32
CA LYS A 10 -4.32 -2.78 -6.03
C LYS A 10 -5.52 -3.28 -5.24
N LEU A 11 -5.97 -2.53 -4.25
CA LEU A 11 -7.17 -2.89 -3.50
C LEU A 11 -8.41 -2.87 -4.40
N GLY A 12 -8.52 -1.90 -5.29
CA GLY A 12 -9.61 -1.84 -6.25
C GLY A 12 -9.61 -3.05 -7.17
N GLU A 13 -8.44 -3.44 -7.67
CA GLU A 13 -8.29 -4.62 -8.52
C GLU A 13 -8.74 -5.90 -7.81
N LEU A 14 -8.41 -6.01 -6.52
CA LEU A 14 -8.74 -7.19 -5.72
C LEU A 14 -10.12 -7.07 -5.06
N ARG A 15 -10.82 -5.96 -5.25
CA ARG A 15 -12.11 -5.67 -4.62
C ARG A 15 -12.04 -5.81 -3.10
N MET A 16 -10.95 -5.33 -2.54
CA MET A 16 -10.69 -5.38 -1.11
C MET A 16 -10.80 -3.98 -0.52
N THR A 17 -11.38 -3.87 0.68
CA THR A 17 -11.49 -2.58 1.37
C THR A 17 -10.24 -2.35 2.24
N GLN A 18 -10.06 -1.09 2.66
CA GLN A 18 -9.01 -0.75 3.61
C GLN A 18 -9.19 -1.53 4.92
N ALA A 19 -10.44 -1.68 5.37
CA ALA A 19 -10.75 -2.42 6.60
C ALA A 19 -10.33 -3.89 6.47
N ASP A 20 -10.57 -4.49 5.31
CA ASP A 20 -10.15 -5.88 5.06
C ASP A 20 -8.63 -6.01 5.16
N LEU A 21 -7.91 -5.08 4.56
CA LEU A 21 -6.45 -5.10 4.61
C LEU A 21 -5.94 -4.90 6.02
N ALA A 22 -6.52 -3.99 6.77
CA ALA A 22 -6.15 -3.76 8.16
C ALA A 22 -6.32 -5.04 9.00
N ARG A 23 -7.42 -5.76 8.81
CA ARG A 23 -7.65 -7.01 9.50
C ARG A 23 -6.64 -8.08 9.13
N LYS A 24 -6.31 -8.18 7.84
CA LYS A 24 -5.39 -9.20 7.35
C LYS A 24 -3.96 -8.96 7.80
N THR A 25 -3.56 -7.71 7.92
CA THR A 25 -2.18 -7.35 8.22
C THR A 25 -1.93 -7.01 9.67
N GLY A 26 -2.98 -6.66 10.43
CA GLY A 26 -2.83 -6.14 11.78
C GLY A 26 -2.32 -4.70 11.81
N ILE A 27 -2.22 -4.05 10.67
CA ILE A 27 -1.81 -2.65 10.59
C ILE A 27 -2.99 -1.76 10.98
N ARG A 28 -2.71 -0.67 11.67
CA ARG A 28 -3.74 0.29 12.09
C ARG A 28 -4.48 0.86 10.88
N PRO A 29 -5.81 0.99 10.96
CA PRO A 29 -6.59 1.57 9.87
C PRO A 29 -6.10 2.95 9.43
N ASN A 30 -5.66 3.80 10.36
CA ASN A 30 -5.10 5.11 10.03
C ASN A 30 -3.90 5.02 9.11
N THR A 31 -3.00 4.08 9.39
CA THR A 31 -1.80 3.88 8.58
C THR A 31 -2.17 3.40 7.18
N ILE A 32 -3.11 2.47 7.08
CA ILE A 32 -3.62 2.00 5.79
C ILE A 32 -4.23 3.16 5.01
N ASN A 33 -5.03 3.98 5.68
CA ASN A 33 -5.68 5.14 5.05
C ASN A 33 -4.65 6.14 4.50
N GLU A 34 -3.62 6.44 5.28
CA GLU A 34 -2.55 7.33 4.82
C GLU A 34 -1.84 6.79 3.59
N MET A 35 -1.54 5.51 3.57
CA MET A 35 -0.91 4.87 2.42
C MET A 35 -1.86 4.84 1.22
N TYR A 36 -3.14 4.58 1.44
CA TYR A 36 -4.15 4.54 0.40
C TYR A 36 -4.26 5.88 -0.33
N HIS A 37 -4.20 6.98 0.41
CA HIS A 37 -4.32 8.33 -0.14
C HIS A 37 -2.97 8.99 -0.43
N GLU A 38 -1.87 8.26 -0.26
CA GLU A 38 -0.51 8.75 -0.49
C GLU A 38 -0.19 9.99 0.35
N LEU A 39 -0.65 10.02 1.59
CA LEU A 39 -0.43 11.14 2.51
C LEU A 39 0.84 10.99 3.34
N CYS A 40 1.46 9.82 3.33
CA CYS A 40 2.67 9.56 4.10
C CYS A 40 3.92 9.91 3.28
N ASP A 41 4.94 10.40 3.96
CA ASP A 41 6.27 10.61 3.38
C ASP A 41 7.27 9.55 3.83
N ARG A 42 6.84 8.65 4.70
CA ARG A 42 7.63 7.54 5.22
C ARG A 42 6.79 6.28 5.23
N VAL A 43 7.44 5.15 5.00
CA VAL A 43 6.77 3.86 5.06
C VAL A 43 7.59 2.91 5.92
N ASN A 44 6.90 2.04 6.62
CA ASN A 44 7.52 1.00 7.42
C ASN A 44 7.74 -0.22 6.53
N LEU A 45 8.97 -0.67 6.42
CA LEU A 45 9.31 -1.80 5.54
C LEU A 45 8.59 -3.09 5.95
N GLU A 46 8.43 -3.29 7.25
CA GLU A 46 7.69 -4.44 7.76
C GLU A 46 6.22 -4.41 7.31
N TYR A 47 5.62 -3.22 7.30
CA TYR A 47 4.26 -3.05 6.83
C TYR A 47 4.13 -3.35 5.35
N LEU A 48 5.11 -2.91 4.55
CA LEU A 48 5.14 -3.23 3.12
C LEU A 48 5.18 -4.74 2.90
N ASP A 49 6.00 -5.43 3.68
CA ASP A 49 6.10 -6.88 3.60
C ASP A 49 4.77 -7.55 3.95
N LYS A 50 4.13 -7.11 5.03
CA LYS A 50 2.83 -7.63 5.45
C LYS A 50 1.75 -7.41 4.39
N ILE A 51 1.74 -6.23 3.77
CA ILE A 51 0.79 -5.90 2.72
C ILE A 51 1.00 -6.80 1.50
N CYS A 52 2.25 -6.94 1.06
CA CYS A 52 2.57 -7.80 -0.07
C CYS A 52 2.15 -9.25 0.20
N THR A 53 2.38 -9.74 1.40
CA THR A 53 1.96 -11.08 1.79
C THR A 53 0.44 -11.21 1.78
N ALA A 54 -0.26 -10.25 2.36
CA ALA A 54 -1.72 -10.28 2.44
C ALA A 54 -2.38 -10.20 1.06
N LEU A 55 -1.79 -9.43 0.15
CA LEU A 55 -2.32 -9.24 -1.20
C LEU A 55 -1.73 -10.22 -2.21
N ASN A 56 -0.78 -11.04 -1.78
CA ASN A 56 -0.09 -12.01 -2.62
C ASN A 56 0.50 -11.34 -3.87
N CYS A 57 1.24 -10.25 -3.66
CA CYS A 57 1.81 -9.47 -4.74
C CYS A 57 3.25 -9.07 -4.42
N ASP A 58 3.94 -8.54 -5.43
CA ASP A 58 5.28 -8.01 -5.26
C ASP A 58 5.25 -6.55 -4.81
N LEU A 59 6.36 -6.08 -4.26
CA LEU A 59 6.49 -4.70 -3.86
C LEU A 59 6.24 -3.73 -5.02
N THR A 60 6.68 -4.10 -6.21
CA THR A 60 6.50 -3.27 -7.41
C THR A 60 5.03 -3.12 -7.82
N ASP A 61 4.16 -3.96 -7.31
CA ASP A 61 2.72 -3.84 -7.57
C ASP A 61 2.09 -2.72 -6.75
N ILE A 62 2.73 -2.29 -5.66
CA ILE A 62 2.16 -1.27 -4.77
C ILE A 62 3.05 -0.06 -4.60
N LEU A 63 4.29 -0.10 -5.09
CA LEU A 63 5.24 0.99 -4.90
C LEU A 63 6.06 1.17 -6.17
N VAL A 64 6.05 2.37 -6.73
CA VAL A 64 6.80 2.67 -7.95
C VAL A 64 7.50 4.02 -7.84
N ARG A 65 8.56 4.16 -8.61
CA ARG A 65 9.25 5.43 -8.77
C ARG A 65 8.99 5.96 -10.17
N ILE A 66 8.50 7.17 -10.25
CA ILE A 66 8.24 7.84 -11.53
C ILE A 66 9.34 8.88 -11.72
N PRO A 67 10.17 8.73 -12.74
CA PRO A 67 11.25 9.69 -12.96
C PRO A 67 10.73 11.03 -13.46
N ASP A 68 11.50 12.09 -13.21
CA ASP A 68 11.24 13.39 -13.78
C ASP A 68 11.52 13.35 -15.29
N GLU A 69 10.78 14.14 -16.01
CA GLU A 69 11.01 14.32 -17.43
C GLU A 69 12.01 15.43 -17.70
#